data_81230c584d9665337c80080cbcaeb256
#
_entry.id   81230c584d9665337c80080cbcaeb256
#
_cell.length_a   1.000
_cell.length_b   1.000
_cell.length_c   1.000
_cell.angle_alpha   90.00
_cell.angle_beta   90.00
_cell.angle_gamma   90.00
#
_symmetry.space_group_name_H-M   'P 1'
#
loop_
_entity.id
_entity.type
_entity.pdbx_description
1 polymer ?
#
loop_
_entity_poly.entity_id
_entity_poly.type
_entity_poly.pdbx_seq_one_letter_code
_entity_poly.pdbx_strand_id
1 'polypeptide(L)'
;MLLAIDTGNTNAKFSLVDDSGEILHRWRIATDARRTADEYAVWLDQLIQMAGFKRSDIDAAIIATVVPRALHNLQLLATRYFGCEALVAGRGAVAWGIQLRVAEPQSVGADRAVNAIAAHALADGHKIVISFGTATTFDYVGPDGSYHGGSIAPGVNLSLDALYGAAAMLPRIAIEPPPNESVIGTTTVGQMQIGIYWGYVAMIEGMIARMKNEIGEPVSVIATGGLAILFQQHGHLFDRVEPDLTLRGLALLYRNREKT
;
A
#
# COMPACT_ATOMS: atom_id res chain seq x y z
N MET A 1 -0.76 6.24 -22.14
CA MET A 1 -0.31 5.60 -20.87
C MET A 1 -1.04 6.20 -19.69
N LEU A 2 -1.25 5.40 -18.63
CA LEU A 2 -1.91 5.81 -17.40
C LEU A 2 -0.88 6.26 -16.34
N LEU A 3 -1.11 7.40 -15.71
CA LEU A 3 -0.45 7.82 -14.47
C LEU A 3 -1.30 7.35 -13.28
N ALA A 4 -0.86 6.33 -12.56
CA ALA A 4 -1.51 5.86 -11.34
C ALA A 4 -0.81 6.45 -10.10
N ILE A 5 -1.60 7.05 -9.20
CA ILE A 5 -1.12 7.77 -8.02
C ILE A 5 -1.78 7.17 -6.77
N ASP A 6 -0.95 6.67 -5.85
CA ASP A 6 -1.37 6.21 -4.52
C ASP A 6 -0.76 7.14 -3.46
N THR A 7 -1.60 7.89 -2.74
CA THR A 7 -1.13 8.83 -1.72
C THR A 7 -1.55 8.39 -0.33
N GLY A 8 -0.62 7.77 0.36
CA GLY A 8 -0.72 7.43 1.78
C GLY A 8 -0.24 8.58 2.69
N ASN A 9 -0.37 8.38 4.02
CA ASN A 9 0.02 9.40 5.00
C ASN A 9 1.53 9.70 5.03
N THR A 10 2.37 8.73 4.70
CA THR A 10 3.84 8.87 4.74
C THR A 10 4.45 9.09 3.36
N ASN A 11 3.97 8.40 2.34
CA ASN A 11 4.51 8.44 0.98
C ASN A 11 3.40 8.53 -0.06
N ALA A 12 3.67 9.31 -1.11
CA ALA A 12 2.93 9.27 -2.36
C ALA A 12 3.73 8.48 -3.39
N LYS A 13 3.10 7.48 -4.00
CA LYS A 13 3.66 6.63 -5.05
C LYS A 13 3.03 7.01 -6.37
N PHE A 14 3.86 7.06 -7.40
CA PHE A 14 3.49 7.37 -8.77
C PHE A 14 3.97 6.25 -9.67
N SER A 15 3.16 5.83 -10.63
CA SER A 15 3.57 4.84 -11.62
C SER A 15 3.07 5.19 -13.01
N LEU A 16 3.89 4.87 -14.01
CA LEU A 16 3.46 4.80 -15.40
C LEU A 16 3.01 3.37 -15.69
N VAL A 17 1.82 3.25 -16.24
CA VAL A 17 1.21 1.98 -16.60
C VAL A 17 0.86 2.03 -18.08
N ASP A 18 1.19 0.98 -18.81
CA ASP A 18 0.86 0.86 -20.24
C ASP A 18 -0.60 0.40 -20.45
N ASP A 19 -1.01 0.30 -21.69
CA ASP A 19 -2.37 -0.11 -22.08
C ASP A 19 -2.67 -1.58 -21.73
N SER A 20 -1.64 -2.41 -21.50
CA SER A 20 -1.79 -3.79 -21.05
C SER A 20 -2.05 -3.89 -19.53
N GLY A 21 -1.76 -2.80 -18.80
CA GLY A 21 -1.83 -2.72 -17.33
C GLY A 21 -0.51 -3.08 -16.64
N GLU A 22 0.59 -3.17 -17.41
CA GLU A 22 1.92 -3.41 -16.86
C GLU A 22 2.52 -2.09 -16.33
N ILE A 23 3.15 -2.18 -15.14
CA ILE A 23 3.82 -1.05 -14.51
C ILE A 23 5.21 -0.89 -15.14
N LEU A 24 5.38 0.15 -15.96
CA LEU A 24 6.64 0.45 -16.64
C LEU A 24 7.66 1.09 -15.70
N HIS A 25 7.22 2.07 -14.92
CA HIS A 25 8.04 2.79 -13.95
C HIS A 25 7.26 3.15 -12.71
N ARG A 26 7.99 3.32 -11.59
CA ARG A 26 7.44 3.75 -10.31
C ARG A 26 8.38 4.71 -9.58
N TRP A 27 7.80 5.69 -8.94
CA TRP A 27 8.51 6.68 -8.13
C TRP A 27 7.79 6.89 -6.82
N ARG A 28 8.52 7.38 -5.85
CA ARG A 28 8.01 7.66 -4.51
C ARG A 28 8.56 8.97 -3.99
N ILE A 29 7.69 9.77 -3.37
CA ILE A 29 8.06 10.98 -2.65
C ILE A 29 7.39 10.98 -1.28
N ALA A 30 7.98 11.65 -0.29
CA ALA A 30 7.33 11.85 1.00
C ALA A 30 6.03 12.65 0.84
N THR A 31 4.98 12.24 1.51
CA THR A 31 3.72 12.96 1.49
C THR A 31 3.85 14.28 2.25
N ASP A 32 3.58 15.38 1.57
CA ASP A 32 3.27 16.67 2.17
C ASP A 32 1.90 17.12 1.63
N ALA A 33 0.92 17.23 2.52
CA ALA A 33 -0.44 17.65 2.13
C ALA A 33 -0.52 19.09 1.59
N ARG A 34 0.56 19.89 1.75
CA ARG A 34 0.65 21.27 1.24
C ARG A 34 1.38 21.36 -0.09
N ARG A 35 2.01 20.26 -0.56
CA ARG A 35 2.75 20.25 -1.82
C ARG A 35 1.84 20.62 -2.98
N THR A 36 2.27 21.62 -3.74
CA THR A 36 1.50 22.17 -4.86
C THR A 36 1.59 21.28 -6.10
N ALA A 37 0.67 21.46 -7.04
CA ALA A 37 0.71 20.78 -8.33
C ALA A 37 2.00 21.10 -9.09
N ASP A 38 2.51 22.33 -8.96
CA ASP A 38 3.72 22.81 -9.63
C ASP A 38 4.98 22.07 -9.11
N GLU A 39 5.09 21.88 -7.78
CA GLU A 39 6.18 21.11 -7.18
C GLU A 39 6.17 19.64 -7.60
N TYR A 40 4.97 19.02 -7.63
CA TYR A 40 4.82 17.67 -8.17
C TYR A 40 5.23 17.60 -9.64
N ALA A 41 4.82 18.59 -10.44
CA ALA A 41 5.07 18.59 -11.88
C ALA A 41 6.57 18.66 -12.19
N VAL A 42 7.32 19.57 -11.54
CA VAL A 42 8.78 19.70 -11.75
C VAL A 42 9.49 18.41 -11.38
N TRP A 43 9.17 17.84 -10.22
CA TRP A 43 9.77 16.60 -9.73
C TRP A 43 9.45 15.41 -10.65
N LEU A 44 8.18 15.24 -11.02
CA LEU A 44 7.73 14.09 -11.79
C LEU A 44 8.17 14.15 -13.24
N ASP A 45 8.16 15.35 -13.85
CA ASP A 45 8.61 15.56 -15.24
C ASP A 45 10.07 15.16 -15.44
N GLN A 46 10.93 15.53 -14.50
CA GLN A 46 12.34 15.12 -14.52
C GLN A 46 12.50 13.60 -14.47
N LEU A 47 11.74 12.94 -13.60
CA LEU A 47 11.80 11.47 -13.46
C LEU A 47 11.25 10.74 -14.68
N ILE A 48 10.17 11.27 -15.29
CA ILE A 48 9.60 10.76 -16.53
C ILE A 48 10.62 10.83 -17.66
N GLN A 49 11.29 12.00 -17.82
CA GLN A 49 12.33 12.19 -18.83
C GLN A 49 13.55 11.28 -18.59
N MET A 50 14.00 11.13 -17.35
CA MET A 50 15.10 10.21 -16.99
C MET A 50 14.75 8.75 -17.29
N ALA A 51 13.48 8.39 -17.24
CA ALA A 51 12.97 7.07 -17.59
C ALA A 51 12.78 6.88 -19.12
N GLY A 52 13.05 7.91 -19.93
CA GLY A 52 12.94 7.85 -21.38
C GLY A 52 11.56 8.16 -21.94
N PHE A 53 10.62 8.62 -21.11
CA PHE A 53 9.27 8.99 -21.50
C PHE A 53 9.09 10.51 -21.60
N LYS A 54 7.99 10.90 -22.21
CA LYS A 54 7.58 12.31 -22.32
C LYS A 54 6.27 12.53 -21.59
N ARG A 55 6.04 13.75 -21.15
CA ARG A 55 4.77 14.17 -20.55
C ARG A 55 3.57 13.90 -21.47
N SER A 56 3.76 14.08 -22.78
CA SER A 56 2.74 13.82 -23.81
C SER A 56 2.35 12.35 -23.96
N ASP A 57 3.11 11.42 -23.41
CA ASP A 57 2.80 9.98 -23.47
C ASP A 57 1.74 9.59 -22.42
N ILE A 58 1.42 10.50 -21.50
CA ILE A 58 0.42 10.31 -20.44
C ILE A 58 -0.87 10.99 -20.87
N ASP A 59 -1.91 10.20 -21.04
CA ASP A 59 -3.24 10.62 -21.52
C ASP A 59 -4.35 10.38 -20.49
N ALA A 60 -4.02 9.74 -19.38
CA ALA A 60 -4.98 9.45 -18.31
C ALA A 60 -4.30 9.46 -16.94
N ALA A 61 -5.07 9.74 -15.89
CA ALA A 61 -4.62 9.67 -14.51
C ALA A 61 -5.71 9.06 -13.60
N ILE A 62 -5.26 8.25 -12.63
CA ILE A 62 -6.12 7.71 -11.55
C ILE A 62 -5.45 7.94 -10.21
N ILE A 63 -6.22 8.36 -9.21
CA ILE A 63 -5.74 8.70 -7.88
C ILE A 63 -6.47 7.88 -6.83
N ALA A 64 -5.73 7.15 -5.99
CA ALA A 64 -6.18 6.74 -4.67
C ALA A 64 -5.50 7.60 -3.61
N THR A 65 -6.26 8.08 -2.62
CA THR A 65 -5.67 8.85 -1.53
C THR A 65 -6.44 8.65 -0.23
N VAL A 66 -5.69 8.54 0.86
CA VAL A 66 -6.18 8.63 2.24
C VAL A 66 -5.80 9.98 2.87
N VAL A 67 -5.32 10.93 2.05
CA VAL A 67 -4.95 12.30 2.45
C VAL A 67 -5.81 13.31 1.68
N PRO A 68 -7.02 13.67 2.17
CA PRO A 68 -7.97 14.48 1.43
C PRO A 68 -7.40 15.83 0.97
N ARG A 69 -6.51 16.44 1.75
CA ARG A 69 -5.87 17.73 1.42
C ARG A 69 -4.95 17.67 0.20
N ALA A 70 -4.37 16.50 -0.10
CA ALA A 70 -3.50 16.32 -1.27
C ALA A 70 -4.29 16.19 -2.57
N LEU A 71 -5.55 15.73 -2.51
CA LEU A 71 -6.34 15.38 -3.69
C LEU A 71 -6.46 16.52 -4.70
N HIS A 72 -6.78 17.73 -4.24
CA HIS A 72 -6.94 18.89 -5.12
C HIS A 72 -5.66 19.17 -5.94
N ASN A 73 -4.50 19.16 -5.31
CA ASN A 73 -3.24 19.43 -6.00
C ASN A 73 -2.84 18.30 -6.96
N LEU A 74 -3.20 17.06 -6.64
CA LEU A 74 -2.98 15.92 -7.54
C LEU A 74 -3.91 15.97 -8.76
N GLN A 75 -5.16 16.42 -8.59
CA GLN A 75 -6.07 16.66 -9.71
C GLN A 75 -5.58 17.82 -10.59
N LEU A 76 -5.12 18.92 -9.98
CA LEU A 76 -4.51 20.02 -10.72
C LEU A 76 -3.23 19.60 -11.45
N LEU A 77 -2.42 18.69 -10.88
CA LEU A 77 -1.28 18.12 -11.56
C LEU A 77 -1.70 17.44 -12.87
N ALA A 78 -2.73 16.59 -12.82
CA ALA A 78 -3.22 15.91 -14.02
C ALA A 78 -3.76 16.88 -15.07
N THR A 79 -4.61 17.83 -14.67
CA THR A 79 -5.25 18.74 -15.63
C THR A 79 -4.27 19.77 -16.23
N ARG A 80 -3.42 20.39 -15.42
CA ARG A 80 -2.52 21.46 -15.89
C ARG A 80 -1.31 20.93 -16.64
N TYR A 81 -0.76 19.80 -16.20
CA TYR A 81 0.56 19.35 -16.68
C TYR A 81 0.49 18.13 -17.59
N PHE A 82 -0.55 17.32 -17.48
CA PHE A 82 -0.76 16.16 -18.34
C PHE A 82 -1.95 16.30 -19.28
N GLY A 83 -2.76 17.37 -19.15
CA GLY A 83 -3.88 17.64 -20.03
C GLY A 83 -5.04 16.62 -19.92
N CYS A 84 -5.09 15.85 -18.84
CA CYS A 84 -6.13 14.85 -18.59
C CYS A 84 -6.86 15.10 -17.27
N GLU A 85 -8.12 14.71 -17.19
CA GLU A 85 -8.89 14.72 -15.96
C GLU A 85 -8.53 13.47 -15.13
N ALA A 86 -8.17 13.68 -13.86
CA ALA A 86 -7.85 12.58 -12.98
C ALA A 86 -9.11 11.90 -12.45
N LEU A 87 -9.21 10.61 -12.67
CA LEU A 87 -10.20 9.75 -12.02
C LEU A 87 -9.84 9.55 -10.53
N VAL A 88 -10.82 9.57 -9.65
CA VAL A 88 -10.60 9.31 -8.22
C VAL A 88 -11.19 7.96 -7.87
N ALA A 89 -10.34 7.04 -7.44
CA ALA A 89 -10.72 5.67 -7.10
C ALA A 89 -11.91 5.63 -6.12
N GLY A 90 -12.90 4.80 -6.39
CA GLY A 90 -14.14 4.69 -5.64
C GLY A 90 -15.18 5.77 -5.95
N ARG A 91 -14.98 6.60 -6.98
CA ARG A 91 -15.94 7.65 -7.37
C ARG A 91 -16.29 7.57 -8.85
N GLY A 92 -17.55 7.89 -9.16
CA GLY A 92 -18.02 7.98 -10.55
C GLY A 92 -17.71 6.73 -11.38
N ALA A 93 -17.11 6.90 -12.54
CA ALA A 93 -16.78 5.83 -13.48
C ALA A 93 -15.79 4.77 -12.93
N VAL A 94 -15.09 5.06 -11.84
CA VAL A 94 -14.16 4.15 -11.16
C VAL A 94 -14.66 3.77 -9.76
N ALA A 95 -15.96 3.48 -9.63
CA ALA A 95 -16.51 2.81 -8.46
C ALA A 95 -15.74 1.51 -8.18
N TRP A 96 -15.76 1.04 -6.91
CA TRP A 96 -14.88 -0.07 -6.50
C TRP A 96 -15.04 -1.35 -7.33
N GLY A 97 -16.23 -1.60 -7.91
CA GLY A 97 -16.52 -2.84 -8.64
C GLY A 97 -16.55 -4.11 -7.76
N ILE A 98 -16.31 -3.96 -6.47
CA ILE A 98 -16.39 -4.99 -5.43
C ILE A 98 -17.37 -4.56 -4.34
N GLN A 99 -17.94 -5.52 -3.63
CA GLN A 99 -18.79 -5.23 -2.48
C GLN A 99 -17.92 -4.96 -1.24
N LEU A 100 -18.20 -3.86 -0.55
CA LEU A 100 -17.61 -3.56 0.76
C LEU A 100 -18.57 -4.02 1.86
N ARG A 101 -18.38 -5.24 2.36
CA ARG A 101 -19.23 -5.90 3.37
C ARG A 101 -18.82 -5.53 4.79
N VAL A 102 -18.87 -4.26 5.09
CA VAL A 102 -18.54 -3.68 6.41
C VAL A 102 -19.65 -2.76 6.86
N ALA A 103 -19.71 -2.44 8.14
CA ALA A 103 -20.76 -1.58 8.70
C ALA A 103 -20.78 -0.18 8.09
N GLU A 104 -19.60 0.36 7.79
CA GLU A 104 -19.42 1.71 7.23
C GLU A 104 -18.55 1.66 5.94
N PRO A 105 -19.12 1.29 4.78
CA PRO A 105 -18.36 1.16 3.53
C PRO A 105 -17.63 2.45 3.12
N GLN A 106 -18.19 3.62 3.44
CA GLN A 106 -17.61 4.93 3.14
C GLN A 106 -16.35 5.25 3.97
N SER A 107 -16.12 4.54 5.08
CA SER A 107 -14.94 4.71 5.94
C SER A 107 -13.74 3.86 5.50
N VAL A 108 -13.92 2.95 4.53
CA VAL A 108 -12.84 2.11 4.02
C VAL A 108 -11.82 2.96 3.29
N GLY A 109 -10.56 2.88 3.73
CA GLY A 109 -9.46 3.56 3.05
C GLY A 109 -9.31 3.10 1.59
N ALA A 110 -9.07 4.05 0.69
CA ALA A 110 -8.97 3.77 -0.74
C ALA A 110 -7.87 2.75 -1.06
N ASP A 111 -6.75 2.79 -0.34
CA ASP A 111 -5.64 1.84 -0.43
C ASP A 111 -6.08 0.41 -0.12
N ARG A 112 -6.92 0.21 0.91
CA ARG A 112 -7.43 -1.11 1.31
C ARG A 112 -8.41 -1.68 0.27
N ALA A 113 -9.33 -0.86 -0.24
CA ALA A 113 -10.27 -1.28 -1.29
C ALA A 113 -9.53 -1.63 -2.59
N VAL A 114 -8.56 -0.80 -3.00
CA VAL A 114 -7.72 -1.05 -4.19
C VAL A 114 -6.87 -2.31 -4.03
N ASN A 115 -6.31 -2.54 -2.84
CA ASN A 115 -5.57 -3.77 -2.53
C ASN A 115 -6.46 -5.02 -2.62
N ALA A 116 -7.72 -4.93 -2.18
CA ALA A 116 -8.69 -6.03 -2.28
C ALA A 116 -8.97 -6.39 -3.76
N ILE A 117 -9.15 -5.38 -4.62
CA ILE A 117 -9.33 -5.56 -6.08
C ILE A 117 -8.12 -6.27 -6.68
N ALA A 118 -6.91 -5.82 -6.36
CA ALA A 118 -5.70 -6.44 -6.87
C ALA A 118 -5.51 -7.87 -6.36
N ALA A 119 -5.74 -8.10 -5.07
CA ALA A 119 -5.63 -9.42 -4.47
C ALA A 119 -6.61 -10.42 -5.08
N HIS A 120 -7.84 -9.98 -5.38
CA HIS A 120 -8.83 -10.83 -6.07
C HIS A 120 -8.39 -11.22 -7.49
N ALA A 121 -7.72 -10.33 -8.19
CA ALA A 121 -7.18 -10.63 -9.53
C ALA A 121 -5.91 -11.53 -9.51
N LEU A 122 -5.24 -11.63 -8.36
CA LEU A 122 -3.98 -12.39 -8.21
C LEU A 122 -4.17 -13.83 -7.69
N ALA A 123 -5.24 -14.10 -6.98
CA ALA A 123 -5.48 -15.40 -6.36
C ALA A 123 -6.97 -15.71 -6.29
N ASP A 124 -7.31 -16.98 -6.48
CA ASP A 124 -8.65 -17.49 -6.26
C ASP A 124 -8.94 -17.75 -4.76
N GLY A 125 -10.20 -18.03 -4.43
CA GLY A 125 -10.62 -18.40 -3.08
C GLY A 125 -10.55 -17.22 -2.09
N HIS A 126 -10.40 -17.52 -0.81
CA HIS A 126 -10.30 -16.54 0.27
C HIS A 126 -8.88 -15.97 0.38
N LYS A 127 -8.74 -14.69 0.70
CA LYS A 127 -7.45 -14.03 0.81
C LYS A 127 -7.35 -13.21 2.09
N ILE A 128 -6.17 -13.22 2.69
CA ILE A 128 -5.75 -12.23 3.69
C ILE A 128 -4.71 -11.35 3.01
N VAL A 129 -4.96 -10.05 2.97
CA VAL A 129 -4.02 -9.05 2.46
C VAL A 129 -3.38 -8.36 3.64
N ILE A 130 -2.05 -8.41 3.71
CA ILE A 130 -1.28 -7.73 4.76
C ILE A 130 -0.52 -6.58 4.13
N SER A 131 -0.80 -5.34 4.56
CA SER A 131 -0.10 -4.16 4.06
C SER A 131 0.80 -3.56 5.13
N PHE A 132 2.09 -3.44 4.81
CA PHE A 132 3.12 -2.85 5.67
C PHE A 132 3.38 -1.40 5.29
N GLY A 133 2.62 -0.49 5.86
CA GLY A 133 2.72 0.96 5.67
C GLY A 133 2.94 1.72 6.98
N THR A 134 2.36 2.91 7.07
CA THR A 134 2.26 3.69 8.32
C THR A 134 1.53 2.90 9.40
N ALA A 135 0.49 2.18 9.02
CA ALA A 135 -0.12 1.12 9.78
C ALA A 135 0.21 -0.24 9.16
N THR A 136 0.13 -1.31 9.93
CA THR A 136 0.08 -2.68 9.44
C THR A 136 -1.39 -3.10 9.43
N THR A 137 -1.93 -3.37 8.23
CA THR A 137 -3.33 -3.81 8.11
C THR A 137 -3.40 -5.29 7.73
N PHE A 138 -4.45 -5.95 8.21
CA PHE A 138 -4.80 -7.32 7.86
C PHE A 138 -6.22 -7.28 7.32
N ASP A 139 -6.40 -7.53 6.04
CA ASP A 139 -7.65 -7.36 5.33
C ASP A 139 -8.16 -8.70 4.80
N TYR A 140 -9.42 -9.02 5.05
CA TYR A 140 -10.05 -10.22 4.50
C TYR A 140 -10.80 -9.89 3.20
N VAL A 141 -10.49 -10.65 2.15
CA VAL A 141 -11.13 -10.59 0.83
C VAL A 141 -11.76 -11.95 0.52
N GLY A 142 -13.05 -11.95 0.27
CA GLY A 142 -13.83 -13.15 -0.05
C GLY A 142 -13.50 -13.74 -1.43
N PRO A 143 -13.99 -14.94 -1.73
CA PRO A 143 -13.75 -15.61 -3.02
C PRO A 143 -14.39 -14.87 -4.21
N ASP A 144 -15.45 -14.09 -3.95
CA ASP A 144 -16.12 -13.23 -4.91
C ASP A 144 -15.48 -11.83 -5.05
N GLY A 145 -14.32 -11.60 -4.41
CA GLY A 145 -13.64 -10.31 -4.37
C GLY A 145 -14.21 -9.32 -3.36
N SER A 146 -15.27 -9.66 -2.63
CA SER A 146 -15.85 -8.78 -1.61
C SER A 146 -14.85 -8.52 -0.47
N TYR A 147 -14.81 -7.26 -0.01
CA TYR A 147 -14.01 -6.84 1.13
C TYR A 147 -14.83 -6.97 2.41
N HIS A 148 -14.34 -7.73 3.37
CA HIS A 148 -15.06 -8.05 4.62
C HIS A 148 -14.52 -7.30 5.85
N GLY A 149 -13.59 -6.37 5.67
CA GLY A 149 -12.95 -5.70 6.79
C GLY A 149 -11.64 -6.37 7.21
N GLY A 150 -11.25 -6.13 8.44
CA GLY A 150 -9.98 -6.65 8.94
C GLY A 150 -9.50 -5.90 10.18
N SER A 151 -8.19 -5.90 10.39
CA SER A 151 -7.56 -5.28 11.57
C SER A 151 -6.53 -4.23 11.16
N ILE A 152 -6.33 -3.23 12.01
CA ILE A 152 -5.32 -2.18 11.85
C ILE A 152 -4.45 -2.18 13.11
N ALA A 153 -3.15 -2.38 12.92
CA ALA A 153 -2.15 -2.27 13.96
C ALA A 153 -1.17 -1.12 13.64
N PRO A 154 -0.43 -0.60 14.61
CA PRO A 154 0.66 0.34 14.32
C PRO A 154 1.62 -0.25 13.29
N GLY A 155 2.18 0.57 12.40
CA GLY A 155 3.26 0.14 11.51
C GLY A 155 4.58 0.00 12.25
N VAL A 156 5.51 -0.78 11.70
CA VAL A 156 6.80 -1.09 12.34
C VAL A 156 7.57 0.21 12.68
N ASN A 157 7.71 1.12 11.69
CA ASN A 157 8.38 2.40 11.89
C ASN A 157 7.66 3.27 12.94
N LEU A 158 6.32 3.32 12.88
CA LEU A 158 5.52 4.08 13.83
C LEU A 158 5.72 3.58 15.27
N SER A 159 5.76 2.26 15.47
CA SER A 159 6.01 1.66 16.80
C SER A 159 7.41 1.98 17.30
N LEU A 160 8.40 1.95 16.43
CA LEU A 160 9.77 2.29 16.79
C LEU A 160 9.91 3.78 17.12
N ASP A 161 9.29 4.67 16.35
CA ASP A 161 9.27 6.11 16.62
C ASP A 161 8.53 6.44 17.92
N ALA A 162 7.43 5.75 18.22
CA ALA A 162 6.73 5.88 19.49
C ALA A 162 7.61 5.44 20.69
N LEU A 163 8.37 4.37 20.51
CA LEU A 163 9.33 3.90 21.53
C LEU A 163 10.44 4.94 21.77
N TYR A 164 10.99 5.54 20.72
CA TYR A 164 11.97 6.63 20.82
C TYR A 164 11.41 7.86 21.53
N GLY A 165 10.15 8.22 21.20
CA GLY A 165 9.49 9.36 21.82
C GLY A 165 9.20 9.18 23.30
N ALA A 166 8.96 7.93 23.74
CA ALA A 166 8.62 7.61 25.13
C ALA A 166 9.86 7.32 26.03
N ALA A 167 11.00 6.94 25.43
CA ALA A 167 12.17 6.49 26.18
C ALA A 167 13.44 7.24 25.74
N ALA A 168 13.74 8.34 26.40
CA ALA A 168 14.79 9.29 26.03
C ALA A 168 16.23 8.70 25.92
N MET A 169 16.48 7.54 26.55
CA MET A 169 17.80 6.90 26.54
C MET A 169 17.95 5.80 25.48
N LEU A 170 16.91 5.48 24.71
CA LEU A 170 17.00 4.42 23.70
C LEU A 170 17.68 4.93 22.43
N PRO A 171 18.70 4.20 21.93
CA PRO A 171 19.39 4.58 20.71
C PRO A 171 18.51 4.34 19.47
N ARG A 172 18.77 5.09 18.39
CA ARG A 172 18.16 4.81 17.09
C ARG A 172 18.76 3.54 16.50
N ILE A 173 17.89 2.64 16.01
CA ILE A 173 18.26 1.38 15.39
C ILE A 173 17.69 1.26 13.99
N ALA A 174 18.31 0.44 13.14
CA ALA A 174 17.71 -0.03 11.89
C ALA A 174 16.77 -1.19 12.17
N ILE A 175 15.69 -1.30 11.37
CA ILE A 175 14.78 -2.45 11.40
C ILE A 175 15.37 -3.49 10.45
N GLU A 176 15.98 -4.51 11.00
CA GLU A 176 16.63 -5.59 10.28
C GLU A 176 16.50 -6.90 11.07
N PRO A 177 16.59 -8.06 10.42
CA PRO A 177 16.60 -9.34 11.12
C PRO A 177 17.75 -9.39 12.12
N PRO A 178 17.52 -9.87 13.35
CA PRO A 178 18.61 -10.11 14.29
C PRO A 178 19.62 -11.12 13.71
N PRO A 179 20.92 -11.03 14.08
CA PRO A 179 21.97 -11.85 13.48
C PRO A 179 21.85 -13.34 13.81
N ASN A 180 20.97 -13.70 14.73
CA ASN A 180 20.66 -15.08 15.11
C ASN A 180 19.18 -15.17 15.53
N GLU A 181 18.69 -16.40 15.72
CA GLU A 181 17.30 -16.68 16.12
C GLU A 181 17.01 -16.45 17.61
N SER A 182 18.01 -16.00 18.41
CA SER A 182 17.80 -15.75 19.83
C SER A 182 16.81 -14.60 20.04
N VAL A 183 15.86 -14.82 20.91
CA VAL A 183 14.88 -13.81 21.36
C VAL A 183 15.31 -13.13 22.66
N ILE A 184 16.52 -13.45 23.17
CA ILE A 184 17.09 -12.88 24.40
C ILE A 184 18.33 -12.07 24.02
N GLY A 185 18.18 -10.75 23.96
CA GLY A 185 19.27 -9.82 23.68
C GLY A 185 20.06 -9.47 24.94
N THR A 186 21.37 -9.26 24.79
CA THR A 186 22.29 -8.90 25.89
C THR A 186 22.74 -7.44 25.86
N THR A 187 22.38 -6.69 24.80
CA THR A 187 22.63 -5.25 24.65
C THR A 187 21.33 -4.52 24.40
N THR A 188 21.23 -3.24 24.75
CA THR A 188 20.02 -2.43 24.50
C THR A 188 19.63 -2.41 23.02
N VAL A 189 20.60 -2.23 22.12
CA VAL A 189 20.38 -2.27 20.66
C VAL A 189 19.80 -3.62 20.24
N GLY A 190 20.44 -4.72 20.64
CA GLY A 190 19.99 -6.07 20.32
C GLY A 190 18.60 -6.38 20.89
N GLN A 191 18.32 -5.96 22.13
CA GLN A 191 17.00 -6.12 22.75
C GLN A 191 15.91 -5.39 21.96
N MET A 192 16.19 -4.17 21.49
CA MET A 192 15.27 -3.38 20.68
C MET A 192 15.04 -4.02 19.30
N GLN A 193 16.12 -4.44 18.60
CA GLN A 193 16.02 -5.12 17.31
C GLN A 193 15.20 -6.40 17.42
N ILE A 194 15.50 -7.24 18.41
CA ILE A 194 14.77 -8.48 18.70
C ILE A 194 13.31 -8.19 18.99
N GLY A 195 13.02 -7.25 19.88
CA GLY A 195 11.65 -6.93 20.29
C GLY A 195 10.81 -6.40 19.14
N ILE A 196 11.35 -5.54 18.29
CA ILE A 196 10.66 -5.03 17.11
C ILE A 196 10.50 -6.14 16.08
N TYR A 197 11.57 -6.81 15.67
CA TYR A 197 11.53 -7.78 14.60
C TYR A 197 10.67 -9.00 14.94
N TRP A 198 11.02 -9.73 16.00
CA TRP A 198 10.29 -10.93 16.42
C TRP A 198 8.91 -10.63 16.99
N GLY A 199 8.74 -9.46 17.61
CA GLY A 199 7.41 -9.00 18.04
C GLY A 199 6.45 -8.83 16.85
N TYR A 200 6.93 -8.26 15.74
CA TYR A 200 6.12 -8.16 14.51
C TYR A 200 5.91 -9.50 13.83
N VAL A 201 6.93 -10.37 13.76
CA VAL A 201 6.76 -11.73 13.25
C VAL A 201 5.67 -12.47 14.02
N ALA A 202 5.74 -12.48 15.36
CA ALA A 202 4.74 -13.14 16.20
C ALA A 202 3.34 -12.53 16.06
N MET A 203 3.23 -11.20 15.91
CA MET A 203 1.96 -10.54 15.64
C MET A 203 1.39 -10.99 14.29
N ILE A 204 2.20 -11.04 13.23
CA ILE A 204 1.78 -11.44 11.89
C ILE A 204 1.30 -12.90 11.92
N GLU A 205 2.09 -13.81 12.47
CA GLU A 205 1.73 -15.23 12.63
C GLU A 205 0.43 -15.40 13.41
N GLY A 206 0.34 -14.73 14.56
CA GLY A 206 -0.83 -14.82 15.41
C GLY A 206 -2.10 -14.26 14.76
N MET A 207 -2.00 -13.17 14.00
CA MET A 207 -3.14 -12.59 13.28
C MET A 207 -3.56 -13.46 12.10
N ILE A 208 -2.62 -13.96 11.30
CA ILE A 208 -2.90 -14.89 10.20
C ILE A 208 -3.62 -16.14 10.75
N ALA A 209 -3.11 -16.73 11.81
CA ALA A 209 -3.70 -17.95 12.41
C ALA A 209 -5.13 -17.70 12.89
N ARG A 210 -5.39 -16.58 13.57
CA ARG A 210 -6.73 -16.21 14.04
C ARG A 210 -7.70 -15.98 12.89
N MET A 211 -7.29 -15.23 11.87
CA MET A 211 -8.11 -14.97 10.69
C MET A 211 -8.40 -16.26 9.91
N LYS A 212 -7.41 -17.14 9.70
CA LYS A 212 -7.62 -18.45 9.07
C LYS A 212 -8.63 -19.30 9.85
N ASN A 213 -8.54 -19.32 11.17
CA ASN A 213 -9.49 -20.04 12.02
C ASN A 213 -10.91 -19.47 11.94
N GLU A 214 -11.06 -18.15 11.88
CA GLU A 214 -12.36 -17.48 11.78
C GLU A 214 -12.99 -17.67 10.39
N ILE A 215 -12.19 -17.64 9.33
CA ILE A 215 -12.65 -17.86 7.96
C ILE A 215 -13.06 -19.33 7.75
N GLY A 216 -12.33 -20.29 8.34
CA GLY A 216 -12.65 -21.73 8.31
C GLY A 216 -12.43 -22.42 6.96
N GLU A 217 -11.87 -21.72 5.98
CA GLU A 217 -11.62 -22.18 4.61
C GLU A 217 -10.14 -21.99 4.25
N PRO A 218 -9.64 -22.64 3.20
CA PRO A 218 -8.29 -22.37 2.69
C PRO A 218 -8.12 -20.91 2.28
N VAL A 219 -7.04 -20.27 2.75
CA VAL A 219 -6.79 -18.84 2.57
C VAL A 219 -5.41 -18.61 2.00
N SER A 220 -5.31 -17.81 0.93
CA SER A 220 -4.05 -17.28 0.42
C SER A 220 -3.66 -16.00 1.17
N VAL A 221 -2.41 -15.91 1.62
CA VAL A 221 -1.87 -14.73 2.33
C VAL A 221 -0.99 -13.93 1.38
N ILE A 222 -1.40 -12.69 1.08
CA ILE A 222 -0.70 -11.78 0.18
C ILE A 222 -0.16 -10.60 1.00
N ALA A 223 1.15 -10.38 0.94
CA ALA A 223 1.80 -9.26 1.60
C ALA A 223 2.14 -8.14 0.62
N THR A 224 1.99 -6.89 1.05
CA THR A 224 2.35 -5.69 0.29
C THR A 224 2.96 -4.61 1.18
N GLY A 225 3.48 -3.55 0.57
CA GLY A 225 4.08 -2.43 1.29
C GLY A 225 5.60 -2.54 1.41
N GLY A 226 6.21 -1.44 1.87
CA GLY A 226 7.66 -1.28 1.81
C GLY A 226 8.47 -2.25 2.69
N LEU A 227 7.88 -2.75 3.77
CA LEU A 227 8.54 -3.67 4.71
C LEU A 227 8.12 -5.13 4.51
N ALA A 228 7.27 -5.47 3.53
CA ALA A 228 6.86 -6.84 3.26
C ALA A 228 8.07 -7.77 2.99
N ILE A 229 9.06 -7.28 2.24
CA ILE A 229 10.28 -8.02 1.90
C ILE A 229 11.09 -8.38 3.16
N LEU A 230 11.09 -7.52 4.19
CA LEU A 230 11.80 -7.77 5.44
C LEU A 230 11.31 -9.06 6.13
N PHE A 231 10.00 -9.29 6.11
CA PHE A 231 9.37 -10.45 6.74
C PHE A 231 9.24 -11.66 5.81
N GLN A 232 9.50 -11.51 4.52
CA GLN A 232 9.47 -12.60 3.54
C GLN A 232 10.52 -13.69 3.83
N GLN A 233 11.60 -13.34 4.54
CA GLN A 233 12.67 -14.31 4.90
C GLN A 233 12.16 -15.42 5.82
N HIS A 234 11.03 -15.20 6.52
CA HIS A 234 10.32 -16.26 7.25
C HIS A 234 9.32 -16.93 6.28
N GLY A 235 9.82 -17.81 5.44
CA GLY A 235 9.23 -18.39 4.22
C GLY A 235 7.86 -19.07 4.31
N HIS A 236 7.16 -18.98 5.46
CA HIS A 236 5.82 -19.57 5.63
C HIS A 236 4.74 -18.51 5.96
N LEU A 237 5.12 -17.24 6.09
CA LEU A 237 4.14 -16.20 6.47
C LEU A 237 3.24 -15.81 5.32
N PHE A 238 3.78 -15.74 4.12
CA PHE A 238 3.08 -15.24 2.94
C PHE A 238 3.19 -16.23 1.79
N ASP A 239 2.04 -16.49 1.14
CA ASP A 239 2.02 -17.25 -0.10
C ASP A 239 2.55 -16.40 -1.26
N ARG A 240 2.39 -15.06 -1.16
CA ARG A 240 2.87 -14.11 -2.16
C ARG A 240 3.25 -12.77 -1.53
N VAL A 241 4.33 -12.17 -2.02
CA VAL A 241 4.70 -10.77 -1.75
C VAL A 241 4.57 -9.97 -3.04
N GLU A 242 3.72 -8.94 -3.03
CA GLU A 242 3.47 -8.06 -4.16
C GLU A 242 3.64 -6.59 -3.71
N PRO A 243 4.85 -6.02 -3.89
CA PRO A 243 5.15 -4.67 -3.43
C PRO A 243 4.31 -3.57 -4.07
N ASP A 244 3.84 -3.83 -5.29
CA ASP A 244 3.10 -2.87 -6.11
C ASP A 244 1.58 -3.15 -6.13
N LEU A 245 1.07 -3.91 -5.17
CA LEU A 245 -0.32 -4.35 -5.13
C LEU A 245 -1.31 -3.19 -5.33
N THR A 246 -1.11 -2.08 -4.62
CA THR A 246 -1.98 -0.89 -4.72
C THR A 246 -1.94 -0.28 -6.13
N LEU A 247 -0.76 -0.17 -6.74
CA LEU A 247 -0.62 0.38 -8.09
C LEU A 247 -1.23 -0.54 -9.15
N ARG A 248 -1.09 -1.86 -8.99
CA ARG A 248 -1.77 -2.85 -9.83
C ARG A 248 -3.29 -2.76 -9.69
N GLY A 249 -3.79 -2.59 -8.47
CA GLY A 249 -5.22 -2.41 -8.23
C GLY A 249 -5.79 -1.15 -8.87
N LEU A 250 -5.04 -0.04 -8.86
CA LEU A 250 -5.41 1.18 -9.57
C LEU A 250 -5.45 0.97 -11.09
N ALA A 251 -4.46 0.26 -11.65
CA ALA A 251 -4.46 -0.07 -13.07
C ALA A 251 -5.67 -0.94 -13.47
N LEU A 252 -6.00 -1.95 -12.65
CA LEU A 252 -7.18 -2.79 -12.84
C LEU A 252 -8.47 -1.99 -12.76
N LEU A 253 -8.61 -1.14 -11.74
CA LEU A 253 -9.77 -0.29 -11.57
C LEU A 253 -9.97 0.66 -12.75
N TYR A 254 -8.88 1.23 -13.28
CA TYR A 254 -8.92 2.07 -14.47
C TYR A 254 -9.35 1.29 -15.72
N ARG A 255 -8.84 0.09 -15.92
CA ARG A 255 -9.18 -0.76 -17.07
C ARG A 255 -10.63 -1.22 -17.05
N ASN A 256 -11.17 -1.50 -15.87
CA ASN A 256 -12.53 -2.00 -15.69
C ASN A 256 -13.57 -0.87 -15.54
N ARG A 257 -13.15 0.41 -15.67
CA ARG A 257 -14.07 1.55 -15.57
C ARG A 257 -15.19 1.47 -16.57
N GLU A 258 -16.35 1.98 -16.19
CA GLU A 258 -17.44 2.17 -17.13
C GLU A 258 -16.98 3.09 -18.26
N LYS A 259 -17.08 2.60 -19.49
CA LYS A 259 -16.85 3.41 -20.67
C LYS A 259 -18.11 4.24 -20.88
N THR A 260 -18.04 5.52 -20.51
CA THR A 260 -19.07 6.53 -20.80
C THR A 260 -19.19 6.77 -22.31
#